data_8c075f6a44af7d2b781d84f91837717a
#
_entry.id   8c075f6a44af7d2b781d84f91837717a
#
_cell.length_a   1.000
_cell.length_b   1.000
_cell.length_c   1.000
_cell.angle_alpha   90.00
_cell.angle_beta   90.00
_cell.angle_gamma   90.00
#
_symmetry.space_group_name_H-M   'P 1'
#
loop_
_entity.id
_entity.type
_entity.pdbx_description
1 polymer ?
#
loop_
_entity_poly.entity_id
_entity_poly.type
_entity_poly.pdbx_seq_one_letter_code
_entity_poly.pdbx_strand_id
1 'polypeptide(L)'
;MKHQHDKKEKRKRAVPVGIGILVFILAFCAGVVSKFMIKPAWADKYSVEWSDELGTLQTNLSYGDGEANRFDLYLPADETKDAYGLVVYLHAGGFTTGDKADDRDMLAWLCSKGYVACGINYTLRNETNAASVLSQSNEIKAYS
;
A
#
# COMPACT_ATOMS: atom_id res chain seq x y z
N MET A 1 10.03 -28.89 -54.66
CA MET A 1 11.22 -28.72 -53.80
C MET A 1 11.31 -27.34 -53.13
N LYS A 2 10.97 -26.21 -53.76
CA LYS A 2 11.01 -24.87 -53.15
C LYS A 2 10.16 -24.68 -51.86
N HIS A 3 8.97 -25.29 -51.81
CA HIS A 3 8.01 -25.11 -50.70
C HIS A 3 8.44 -25.80 -49.40
N GLN A 4 9.21 -26.87 -49.46
CA GLN A 4 9.75 -27.54 -48.25
C GLN A 4 10.96 -26.82 -47.67
N HIS A 5 11.76 -26.16 -48.52
CA HIS A 5 12.91 -25.37 -48.05
C HIS A 5 12.48 -24.13 -47.29
N ASP A 6 11.44 -23.44 -47.77
CA ASP A 6 10.88 -22.22 -47.12
C ASP A 6 10.24 -22.53 -45.73
N LYS A 7 9.53 -23.66 -45.60
CA LYS A 7 9.00 -24.14 -44.32
C LYS A 7 10.10 -24.45 -43.30
N LYS A 8 11.23 -25.02 -43.74
CA LYS A 8 12.35 -25.39 -42.87
C LYS A 8 13.13 -24.16 -42.39
N GLU A 9 13.22 -23.14 -43.22
CA GLU A 9 13.86 -21.84 -42.87
C GLU A 9 13.01 -21.01 -41.91
N LYS A 10 11.69 -20.92 -42.13
CA LYS A 10 10.75 -20.27 -41.22
C LYS A 10 10.74 -20.94 -39.84
N ARG A 11 10.82 -22.28 -39.79
CA ARG A 11 10.91 -23.03 -38.54
C ARG A 11 12.23 -22.78 -37.79
N LYS A 12 13.35 -22.62 -38.52
CA LYS A 12 14.66 -22.32 -37.94
C LYS A 12 14.72 -20.91 -37.31
N ARG A 13 13.96 -19.94 -37.85
CA ARG A 13 13.87 -18.58 -37.31
C ARG A 13 12.85 -18.48 -36.17
N ALA A 14 11.78 -19.27 -36.20
CA ALA A 14 10.72 -19.26 -35.19
C ALA A 14 11.19 -19.83 -33.83
N VAL A 15 12.11 -20.81 -33.84
CA VAL A 15 12.62 -21.40 -32.58
C VAL A 15 13.38 -20.40 -31.70
N PRO A 16 14.36 -19.64 -32.20
CA PRO A 16 15.06 -18.66 -31.34
C PRO A 16 14.16 -17.52 -30.88
N VAL A 17 13.19 -17.11 -31.69
CA VAL A 17 12.18 -16.09 -31.28
C VAL A 17 11.29 -16.63 -30.16
N GLY A 18 10.82 -17.89 -30.27
CA GLY A 18 10.03 -18.53 -29.22
C GLY A 18 10.80 -18.68 -27.90
N ILE A 19 12.07 -19.03 -27.96
CA ILE A 19 12.96 -19.10 -26.80
C ILE A 19 13.13 -17.71 -26.18
N GLY A 20 13.34 -16.68 -26.99
CA GLY A 20 13.48 -15.29 -26.51
C GLY A 20 12.24 -14.81 -25.77
N ILE A 21 11.05 -15.08 -26.31
CA ILE A 21 9.77 -14.75 -25.66
C ILE A 21 9.62 -15.49 -24.32
N LEU A 22 9.94 -16.80 -24.30
CA LEU A 22 9.86 -17.59 -23.07
C LEU A 22 10.79 -17.07 -21.99
N VAL A 23 12.04 -16.74 -22.33
CA VAL A 23 13.02 -16.17 -21.40
C VAL A 23 12.54 -14.82 -20.86
N PHE A 24 11.98 -13.98 -21.74
CA PHE A 24 11.40 -12.69 -21.32
C PHE A 24 10.24 -12.88 -20.33
N ILE A 25 9.31 -13.79 -20.61
CA ILE A 25 8.18 -14.08 -19.72
C ILE A 25 8.68 -14.59 -18.37
N LEU A 26 9.64 -15.51 -18.36
CA LEU A 26 10.20 -16.04 -17.11
C LEU A 26 10.93 -14.97 -16.31
N ALA A 27 11.72 -14.11 -16.94
CA ALA A 27 12.40 -13.00 -16.28
C ALA A 27 11.41 -11.98 -15.74
N PHE A 28 10.36 -11.66 -16.50
CA PHE A 28 9.29 -10.76 -16.05
C PHE A 28 8.54 -11.33 -14.84
N CYS A 29 8.12 -12.60 -14.90
CA CYS A 29 7.47 -13.25 -13.77
C CYS A 29 8.37 -13.32 -12.55
N ALA A 30 9.66 -13.64 -12.70
CA ALA A 30 10.63 -13.64 -11.63
C ALA A 30 10.79 -12.24 -11.00
N GLY A 31 10.82 -11.19 -11.83
CA GLY A 31 10.88 -9.80 -11.37
C GLY A 31 9.64 -9.39 -10.58
N VAL A 32 8.46 -9.76 -11.05
CA VAL A 32 7.19 -9.50 -10.35
C VAL A 32 7.15 -10.23 -9.00
N VAL A 33 7.45 -11.53 -8.99
CA VAL A 33 7.50 -12.32 -7.76
C VAL A 33 8.52 -11.76 -6.78
N SER A 34 9.72 -11.40 -7.25
CA SER A 34 10.78 -10.79 -6.44
C SER A 34 10.31 -9.49 -5.78
N LYS A 35 9.56 -8.65 -6.50
CA LYS A 35 9.01 -7.38 -5.94
C LYS A 35 8.07 -7.62 -4.76
N PHE A 36 7.31 -8.71 -4.77
CA PHE A 36 6.37 -9.04 -3.69
C PHE A 36 7.00 -9.86 -2.56
N MET A 37 8.08 -10.61 -2.85
CA MET A 37 8.72 -11.50 -1.88
C MET A 37 9.91 -10.86 -1.15
N ILE A 38 10.56 -9.87 -1.77
CA ILE A 38 11.75 -9.22 -1.20
C ILE A 38 11.34 -7.88 -0.61
N LYS A 39 11.19 -7.83 0.72
CA LYS A 39 11.08 -6.56 1.43
C LYS A 39 12.39 -5.79 1.27
N PRO A 40 12.35 -4.51 0.85
CA PRO A 40 13.56 -3.69 0.81
C PRO A 40 14.09 -3.51 2.24
N ALA A 41 15.41 -3.51 2.41
CA ALA A 41 16.06 -3.42 3.73
C ALA A 41 15.68 -2.15 4.53
N TRP A 42 15.17 -1.12 3.85
CA TRP A 42 14.68 0.10 4.51
C TRP A 42 13.27 -0.05 5.07
N ALA A 43 12.47 -1.02 4.59
CA ALA A 43 11.08 -1.19 5.03
C ALA A 43 11.01 -1.57 6.52
N ASP A 44 11.92 -2.44 6.97
CA ASP A 44 11.97 -2.85 8.38
C ASP A 44 12.54 -1.75 9.29
N LYS A 45 13.24 -0.75 8.72
CA LYS A 45 13.82 0.36 9.49
C LYS A 45 12.75 1.28 10.09
N TYR A 46 11.60 1.37 9.44
CA TYR A 46 10.50 2.28 9.79
C TYR A 46 9.23 1.51 10.13
N SER A 47 9.38 0.30 10.67
CA SER A 47 8.28 -0.54 11.11
C SER A 47 8.57 -1.13 12.49
N VAL A 48 7.53 -1.21 13.31
CA VAL A 48 7.54 -1.85 14.64
C VAL A 48 6.19 -2.54 14.80
N GLU A 49 6.19 -3.77 15.25
CA GLU A 49 4.96 -4.46 15.64
C GLU A 49 4.34 -3.74 16.84
N TRP A 50 3.01 -3.53 16.78
CA TRP A 50 2.32 -2.88 17.88
C TRP A 50 2.35 -3.71 19.16
N SER A 51 2.65 -3.07 20.28
CA SER A 51 2.48 -3.60 21.62
C SER A 51 1.94 -2.53 22.56
N ASP A 52 1.25 -2.91 23.60
CA ASP A 52 0.68 -1.99 24.60
C ASP A 52 1.76 -1.21 25.37
N GLU A 53 3.02 -1.63 25.32
CA GLU A 53 4.15 -0.90 25.86
C GLU A 53 4.46 0.39 25.07
N LEU A 54 4.08 0.46 23.79
CA LEU A 54 4.28 1.63 22.95
C LEU A 54 3.29 2.75 23.28
N GLY A 55 2.14 2.42 23.86
CA GLY A 55 1.11 3.38 24.16
C GLY A 55 -0.30 2.84 24.12
N THR A 56 -1.24 3.69 23.74
CA THR A 56 -2.65 3.32 23.61
C THR A 56 -3.08 3.36 22.14
N LEU A 57 -3.67 2.26 21.66
CA LEU A 57 -4.26 2.16 20.33
C LEU A 57 -5.80 2.20 20.44
N GLN A 58 -6.40 3.22 19.84
CA GLN A 58 -7.85 3.32 19.69
C GLN A 58 -8.18 3.04 18.21
N THR A 59 -9.03 2.05 17.96
CA THR A 59 -9.34 1.60 16.61
C THR A 59 -10.76 1.94 16.21
N ASN A 60 -10.97 2.12 14.89
CA ASN A 60 -12.28 2.35 14.28
C ASN A 60 -13.05 3.54 14.85
N LEU A 61 -12.34 4.57 15.29
CA LEU A 61 -12.96 5.83 15.67
C LEU A 61 -13.67 6.46 14.46
N SER A 62 -14.82 7.05 14.67
CA SER A 62 -15.57 7.71 13.60
C SER A 62 -15.14 9.18 13.50
N TYR A 63 -14.92 9.65 12.27
CA TYR A 63 -14.72 11.08 11.99
C TYR A 63 -15.84 11.65 11.09
N GLY A 64 -16.84 10.85 10.74
CA GLY A 64 -17.98 11.24 9.93
C GLY A 64 -19.06 10.16 9.89
N ASP A 65 -20.16 10.42 9.17
CA ASP A 65 -21.33 9.56 9.11
C ASP A 65 -21.17 8.39 8.11
N GLY A 66 -20.19 8.47 7.20
CA GLY A 66 -19.94 7.43 6.21
C GLY A 66 -19.35 6.16 6.86
N GLU A 67 -19.68 5.00 6.29
CA GLU A 67 -19.14 3.72 6.74
C GLU A 67 -17.60 3.69 6.66
N ALA A 68 -17.03 4.31 5.62
CA ALA A 68 -15.59 4.42 5.43
C ALA A 68 -14.94 5.48 6.32
N ASN A 69 -15.70 6.35 7.00
CA ASN A 69 -15.16 7.43 7.82
C ASN A 69 -14.66 6.90 9.17
N ARG A 70 -13.60 6.11 9.12
CA ARG A 70 -12.98 5.47 10.28
C ARG A 70 -11.48 5.75 10.32
N PHE A 71 -10.96 5.91 11.53
CA PHE A 71 -9.53 6.05 11.75
C PHE A 71 -9.06 5.25 12.96
N ASP A 72 -7.76 4.96 12.97
CA ASP A 72 -7.07 4.40 14.13
C ASP A 72 -6.12 5.45 14.68
N LEU A 73 -6.10 5.61 15.99
CA LEU A 73 -5.30 6.59 16.71
C LEU A 73 -4.28 5.87 17.60
N TYR A 74 -3.01 6.19 17.40
CA TYR A 74 -1.87 5.67 18.15
C TYR A 74 -1.36 6.77 19.06
N LEU A 75 -1.52 6.61 20.36
CA LEU A 75 -1.10 7.55 21.40
C LEU A 75 0.15 7.00 22.08
N PRO A 76 1.28 7.73 22.10
CA PRO A 76 2.50 7.26 22.77
C PRO A 76 2.31 7.11 24.28
N ALA A 77 3.04 6.14 24.86
CA ALA A 77 3.01 5.88 26.31
C ALA A 77 3.66 7.02 27.13
N ASP A 78 4.52 7.83 26.52
CA ASP A 78 5.17 8.97 27.19
C ASP A 78 4.17 10.12 27.37
N GLU A 79 3.65 10.28 28.57
CA GLU A 79 2.71 11.36 28.95
C GLU A 79 3.42 12.61 29.52
N THR A 80 4.76 12.67 29.44
CA THR A 80 5.54 13.76 30.08
C THR A 80 5.59 15.05 29.27
N LYS A 81 5.07 15.04 28.04
CA LYS A 81 5.09 16.18 27.12
C LYS A 81 3.78 16.98 27.19
N ASP A 82 3.89 18.29 27.18
CA ASP A 82 2.74 19.19 27.10
C ASP A 82 2.06 19.18 25.73
N ALA A 83 2.77 18.75 24.67
CA ALA A 83 2.26 18.64 23.30
C ALA A 83 3.01 17.57 22.50
N TYR A 84 2.30 16.97 21.56
CA TYR A 84 2.83 15.95 20.65
C TYR A 84 2.70 16.40 19.21
N GLY A 85 3.67 16.03 18.38
CA GLY A 85 3.49 16.12 16.94
C GLY A 85 2.46 15.09 16.48
N LEU A 86 1.49 15.54 15.67
CA LEU A 86 0.48 14.67 15.05
C LEU A 86 0.88 14.34 13.63
N VAL A 87 0.87 13.05 13.27
CA VAL A 87 1.02 12.54 11.91
C VAL A 87 -0.29 11.93 11.47
N VAL A 88 -0.91 12.51 10.46
CA VAL A 88 -2.11 11.97 9.81
C VAL A 88 -1.69 11.26 8.53
N TYR A 89 -1.98 9.98 8.44
CA TYR A 89 -1.61 9.14 7.31
C TYR A 89 -2.82 8.65 6.53
N LEU A 90 -2.77 8.83 5.24
CA LEU A 90 -3.75 8.35 4.28
C LEU A 90 -3.14 7.19 3.51
N HIS A 91 -3.75 6.02 3.61
CA HIS A 91 -3.23 4.80 2.99
C HIS A 91 -3.10 4.91 1.46
N ALA A 92 -2.13 4.19 0.91
CA ALA A 92 -1.95 4.06 -0.53
C ALA A 92 -3.06 3.19 -1.14
N GLY A 93 -3.09 3.04 -2.47
CA GLY A 93 -4.03 2.18 -3.19
C GLY A 93 -4.71 2.87 -4.38
N GLY A 94 -4.16 4.02 -4.82
CA GLY A 94 -4.66 4.74 -6.01
C GLY A 94 -6.11 5.22 -5.86
N PHE A 95 -6.57 5.45 -4.63
CA PHE A 95 -7.93 5.90 -4.30
C PHE A 95 -9.04 4.88 -4.57
N THR A 96 -8.69 3.66 -4.94
CA THR A 96 -9.63 2.58 -5.28
C THR A 96 -9.48 1.35 -4.37
N THR A 97 -8.36 1.23 -3.67
CA THR A 97 -8.06 0.11 -2.77
C THR A 97 -7.27 0.60 -1.56
N GLY A 98 -7.02 -0.29 -0.60
CA GLY A 98 -6.23 -0.04 0.60
C GLY A 98 -7.09 0.10 1.85
N ASP A 99 -6.44 0.04 3.00
CA ASP A 99 -7.02 0.20 4.31
C ASP A 99 -6.02 0.85 5.26
N LYS A 100 -6.51 1.58 6.27
CA LYS A 100 -5.70 2.18 7.33
C LYS A 100 -4.82 1.18 8.10
N ALA A 101 -5.18 -0.10 8.06
CA ALA A 101 -4.42 -1.18 8.69
C ALA A 101 -3.20 -1.63 7.87
N ASP A 102 -3.10 -1.27 6.59
CA ASP A 102 -1.99 -1.70 5.72
C ASP A 102 -0.64 -1.17 6.19
N ASP A 103 -0.62 0.01 6.84
CA ASP A 103 0.59 0.68 7.31
C ASP A 103 0.70 0.73 8.85
N ARG A 104 0.05 -0.20 9.54
CA ARG A 104 0.02 -0.30 11.01
C ARG A 104 1.41 -0.26 11.65
N ASP A 105 2.35 -1.02 11.12
CA ASP A 105 3.70 -1.13 11.67
C ASP A 105 4.48 0.18 11.54
N MET A 106 4.23 0.95 10.49
CA MET A 106 4.79 2.30 10.32
C MET A 106 4.17 3.28 11.32
N LEU A 107 2.86 3.22 11.52
CA LEU A 107 2.16 4.07 12.51
C LEU A 107 2.63 3.74 13.93
N ALA A 108 2.81 2.46 14.26
CA ALA A 108 3.40 2.02 15.51
C ALA A 108 4.83 2.53 15.68
N TRP A 109 5.64 2.51 14.62
CA TRP A 109 6.98 3.07 14.64
C TRP A 109 6.96 4.58 14.91
N LEU A 110 6.08 5.35 14.30
CA LEU A 110 5.91 6.79 14.57
C LEU A 110 5.53 7.02 16.04
N CYS A 111 4.59 6.21 16.57
CA CYS A 111 4.19 6.26 17.98
C CYS A 111 5.37 5.96 18.90
N SER A 112 6.22 4.96 18.58
CA SER A 112 7.45 4.63 19.35
C SER A 112 8.48 5.78 19.36
N LYS A 113 8.37 6.74 18.43
CA LYS A 113 9.19 7.96 18.39
C LYS A 113 8.56 9.14 19.11
N GLY A 114 7.42 8.94 19.75
CA GLY A 114 6.71 9.94 20.54
C GLY A 114 5.83 10.88 19.70
N TYR A 115 5.38 10.44 18.52
CA TYR A 115 4.35 11.12 17.75
C TYR A 115 2.98 10.50 18.04
N VAL A 116 1.96 11.31 18.09
CA VAL A 116 0.60 10.82 17.88
C VAL A 116 0.45 10.48 16.39
N ALA A 117 0.07 9.26 16.07
CA ALA A 117 -0.12 8.82 14.69
C ALA A 117 -1.58 8.43 14.45
N CYS A 118 -2.09 8.77 13.27
CA CYS A 118 -3.47 8.54 12.90
C CYS A 118 -3.51 7.95 11.48
N GLY A 119 -4.05 6.75 11.33
CA GLY A 119 -4.32 6.13 10.05
C GLY A 119 -5.80 6.27 9.70
N ILE A 120 -6.11 6.85 8.54
CA ILE A 120 -7.47 7.21 8.14
C ILE A 120 -7.91 6.42 6.92
N ASN A 121 -9.12 5.83 7.00
CA ASN A 121 -9.88 5.35 5.85
C ASN A 121 -10.72 6.48 5.26
N TYR A 122 -11.00 6.41 3.99
CA TYR A 122 -11.85 7.34 3.25
C TYR A 122 -12.64 6.57 2.18
N THR A 123 -13.70 7.16 1.65
CA THR A 123 -14.56 6.52 0.64
C THR A 123 -13.77 6.20 -0.62
N LEU A 124 -13.51 4.92 -0.86
CA LEU A 124 -12.81 4.44 -2.06
C LEU A 124 -13.70 4.52 -3.28
N ARG A 125 -13.11 4.88 -4.43
CA ARG A 125 -13.80 4.87 -5.71
C ARG A 125 -14.07 3.43 -6.15
N ASN A 126 -15.31 3.17 -6.56
CA ASN A 126 -15.72 1.89 -7.16
C ASN A 126 -16.65 2.15 -8.37
N GLU A 127 -17.19 1.09 -8.95
CA GLU A 127 -18.08 1.17 -10.11
C GLU A 127 -19.44 1.79 -9.79
N THR A 128 -19.85 1.82 -8.53
CA THR A 128 -21.19 2.25 -8.09
C THR A 128 -21.23 3.64 -7.47
N ASN A 129 -20.06 4.24 -7.17
CA ASN A 129 -19.99 5.57 -6.57
C ASN A 129 -19.23 6.57 -7.46
N ALA A 130 -19.48 7.85 -7.24
CA ALA A 130 -18.85 8.94 -7.95
C ALA A 130 -17.62 9.51 -7.17
N ALA A 131 -17.01 8.72 -6.27
CA ALA A 131 -15.88 9.18 -5.50
C ALA A 131 -14.72 9.60 -6.42
N SER A 132 -14.10 10.70 -6.11
CA SER A 132 -12.98 11.30 -6.82
C SER A 132 -11.95 11.77 -5.81
N VAL A 133 -10.72 12.02 -6.25
CA VAL A 133 -9.67 12.58 -5.39
C VAL A 133 -10.15 13.85 -4.69
N LEU A 134 -10.92 14.71 -5.38
CA LEU A 134 -11.46 15.93 -4.81
C LEU A 134 -12.50 15.65 -3.73
N SER A 135 -13.46 14.72 -3.98
CA SER A 135 -14.48 14.37 -2.98
C SER A 135 -13.86 13.70 -1.75
N GLN A 136 -12.89 12.81 -1.94
CA GLN A 136 -12.13 12.18 -0.86
C GLN A 136 -11.33 13.20 -0.03
N SER A 137 -10.68 14.15 -0.70
CA SER A 137 -9.98 15.24 -0.02
C SER A 137 -10.93 16.13 0.78
N ASN A 138 -12.12 16.44 0.24
CA ASN A 138 -13.14 17.24 0.94
C ASN A 138 -13.76 16.47 2.11
N GLU A 139 -13.97 15.17 1.96
CA GLU A 139 -14.43 14.28 3.01
C GLU A 139 -13.50 14.32 4.24
N ILE A 140 -12.20 14.19 4.02
CA ILE A 140 -11.20 14.25 5.11
C ILE A 140 -11.14 15.65 5.75
N LYS A 141 -11.14 16.71 4.93
CA LYS A 141 -11.06 18.09 5.42
C LYS A 141 -12.30 18.55 6.19
N ALA A 142 -13.46 17.98 5.93
CA ALA A 142 -14.69 18.40 6.59
C ALA A 142 -14.71 18.04 8.08
N TYR A 143 -13.84 17.12 8.50
CA TYR A 143 -13.78 16.56 9.85
C TYR A 143 -12.41 16.74 10.53
N SER A 144 -11.48 17.45 9.90
CA SER A 144 -10.19 17.84 10.49
C SER A 144 -10.21 19.29 10.97
#